data_d126905fd95e0138b41aab4e77e66d4f
#
_entry.id   d126905fd95e0138b41aab4e77e66d4f
#
_cell.length_a   1.000
_cell.length_b   1.000
_cell.length_c   1.000
_cell.angle_alpha   90.00
_cell.angle_beta   90.00
_cell.angle_gamma   90.00
#
_symmetry.space_group_name_H-M   'P 1'
#
loop_
_entity.id
_entity.type
_entity.pdbx_description
1 polymer ?
#
loop_
_entity_poly.entity_id
_entity_poly.type
_entity_poly.pdbx_seq_one_letter_code
_entity_poly.pdbx_strand_id
1 'polypeptide(L)'
;AVAAENIAALKRPGYRVFRRFAKRILEPENRSGGLRGPRYYDRSDCGIYRTATWYASIRMHSDRTIGFEFTNRENTLANFSADGALLFMQHGREYDNIFAHWDWRMVPGTTAYDDGAPLKCDNSVEARKNRSGHVGGLASGDVLCTTMEIERDGLHALKSAFFFGDLVVALGADIRSSDARIFRITTALDQTHLAGPVTRGGATETSGGLPWVHHDGRGYVSLDGAPIAVSTEIQEGKWDLIDPFYRDRTQRGPVFKCWFGHDPARTGGYAYAFLPCRDAKRTERFARNPSVRILRNDAGCQAVEYGKICCAVVHRAGEYRLGGRTITAPEPAIYLLR
;
A
#
# COMPACT_ATOMS: atom_id res chain seq x y z
N ALA A 1 -5.96 -24.31 0.32
CA ALA A 1 -6.69 -25.40 -0.32
C ALA A 1 -6.08 -26.75 0.05
N VAL A 2 -4.82 -27.02 -0.29
CA VAL A 2 -4.14 -28.33 -0.03
C VAL A 2 -4.28 -28.80 1.42
N ALA A 3 -4.02 -27.91 2.40
CA ALA A 3 -4.18 -28.26 3.81
C ALA A 3 -5.62 -28.68 4.17
N ALA A 4 -6.61 -27.98 3.61
CA ALA A 4 -8.02 -28.32 3.84
C ALA A 4 -8.42 -29.65 3.19
N GLU A 5 -7.87 -29.98 2.03
CA GLU A 5 -8.05 -31.28 1.38
C GLU A 5 -7.43 -32.42 2.21
N ASN A 6 -6.19 -32.21 2.68
CA ASN A 6 -5.51 -33.18 3.53
C ASN A 6 -6.28 -33.46 4.84
N ILE A 7 -6.80 -32.40 5.49
CA ILE A 7 -7.65 -32.56 6.68
C ILE A 7 -8.96 -33.27 6.34
N ALA A 8 -9.58 -32.96 5.20
CA ALA A 8 -10.80 -33.62 4.75
C ALA A 8 -10.59 -35.11 4.44
N ALA A 9 -9.39 -35.47 3.94
CA ALA A 9 -9.02 -36.86 3.64
C ALA A 9 -8.93 -37.75 4.90
N LEU A 10 -8.63 -37.14 6.07
CA LEU A 10 -8.56 -37.86 7.35
C LEU A 10 -9.93 -38.37 7.85
N LYS A 11 -11.04 -37.93 7.26
CA LYS A 11 -12.43 -38.31 7.58
C LYS A 11 -12.79 -38.26 9.08
N ARG A 12 -12.09 -37.43 9.87
CA ARG A 12 -12.37 -37.22 11.29
C ARG A 12 -13.64 -36.37 11.49
N PRO A 13 -14.25 -36.33 12.69
CA PRO A 13 -15.39 -35.47 12.97
C PRO A 13 -15.14 -34.02 12.49
N GLY A 14 -16.11 -33.44 11.79
CA GLY A 14 -15.97 -32.10 11.21
C GLY A 14 -15.34 -32.04 9.81
N TYR A 15 -14.85 -33.15 9.23
CA TYR A 15 -14.18 -33.17 7.92
C TYR A 15 -15.03 -32.55 6.79
N ARG A 16 -16.35 -32.59 6.88
CA ARG A 16 -17.26 -31.99 5.88
C ARG A 16 -17.13 -30.50 5.77
N VAL A 17 -16.75 -29.80 6.86
CA VAL A 17 -16.48 -28.36 6.86
C VAL A 17 -15.24 -28.05 6.02
N PHE A 18 -14.15 -28.79 6.25
CA PHE A 18 -12.91 -28.65 5.51
C PHE A 18 -13.07 -29.03 4.03
N ARG A 19 -13.80 -30.08 3.74
CA ARG A 19 -14.11 -30.47 2.36
C ARG A 19 -14.91 -29.38 1.63
N ARG A 20 -15.92 -28.79 2.29
CA ARG A 20 -16.69 -27.67 1.72
C ARG A 20 -15.81 -26.43 1.50
N PHE A 21 -14.91 -26.15 2.42
CA PHE A 21 -13.97 -25.06 2.31
C PHE A 21 -12.98 -25.27 1.15
N ALA A 22 -12.38 -26.45 1.05
CA ALA A 22 -11.47 -26.80 -0.05
C ALA A 22 -12.18 -26.68 -1.41
N LYS A 23 -13.37 -27.26 -1.54
CA LYS A 23 -14.19 -27.15 -2.76
C LYS A 23 -14.47 -25.71 -3.16
N ARG A 24 -14.84 -24.86 -2.20
CA ARG A 24 -15.09 -23.42 -2.45
C ARG A 24 -13.86 -22.67 -2.95
N ILE A 25 -12.66 -23.03 -2.49
CA ILE A 25 -11.42 -22.36 -2.90
C ILE A 25 -10.93 -22.86 -4.25
N LEU A 26 -11.03 -24.16 -4.51
CA LEU A 26 -10.48 -24.80 -5.70
C LEU A 26 -11.37 -24.62 -6.94
N GLU A 27 -12.68 -24.55 -6.75
CA GLU A 27 -13.64 -24.39 -7.85
C GLU A 27 -13.89 -22.89 -8.12
N PRO A 28 -13.44 -22.35 -9.28
CA PRO A 28 -13.58 -20.92 -9.62
C PRO A 28 -15.04 -20.41 -9.55
N GLU A 29 -16.00 -21.25 -9.92
CA GLU A 29 -17.44 -20.97 -9.90
C GLU A 29 -18.00 -20.78 -8.48
N ASN A 30 -17.35 -21.35 -7.47
CA ASN A 30 -17.78 -21.28 -6.07
C ASN A 30 -17.12 -20.12 -5.28
N ARG A 31 -16.36 -19.25 -5.92
CA ARG A 31 -15.66 -18.11 -5.27
C ARG A 31 -16.60 -17.00 -4.78
N SER A 32 -17.90 -17.09 -5.03
CA SER A 32 -18.90 -16.05 -4.69
C SER A 32 -19.12 -15.82 -3.19
N GLY A 33 -18.72 -16.75 -2.32
CA GLY A 33 -19.00 -16.70 -0.87
C GLY A 33 -17.88 -16.16 0.03
N GLY A 34 -16.88 -15.44 -0.51
CA GLY A 34 -15.79 -14.87 0.30
C GLY A 34 -16.25 -13.68 1.13
N LEU A 35 -15.58 -13.45 2.27
CA LEU A 35 -15.75 -12.22 3.05
C LEU A 35 -15.44 -11.01 2.16
N ARG A 36 -16.32 -10.03 2.12
CA ARG A 36 -16.19 -8.77 1.38
C ARG A 36 -16.22 -7.59 2.33
N GLY A 37 -15.87 -6.43 1.81
CA GLY A 37 -15.84 -5.17 2.54
C GLY A 37 -14.54 -4.91 3.29
N PRO A 38 -14.50 -3.80 4.02
CA PRO A 38 -13.38 -3.37 4.80
C PRO A 38 -13.24 -4.15 6.12
N ARG A 39 -11.98 -4.29 6.57
CA ARG A 39 -11.64 -4.72 7.93
C ARG A 39 -10.39 -4.02 8.39
N TYR A 40 -10.37 -3.62 9.63
CA TYR A 40 -9.17 -3.14 10.30
C TYR A 40 -8.87 -4.02 11.51
N TYR A 41 -7.63 -4.40 11.67
CA TYR A 41 -7.12 -5.24 12.75
C TYR A 41 -6.15 -4.41 13.59
N ASP A 42 -6.68 -3.82 14.66
CA ASP A 42 -5.98 -2.87 15.53
C ASP A 42 -4.76 -3.47 16.24
N ARG A 43 -4.79 -4.76 16.57
CA ARG A 43 -3.67 -5.44 17.24
C ARG A 43 -2.49 -5.74 16.33
N SER A 44 -2.69 -5.75 15.02
CA SER A 44 -1.66 -6.04 14.02
C SER A 44 -1.42 -4.88 13.06
N ASP A 45 -2.01 -3.72 13.32
CA ASP A 45 -1.89 -2.51 12.50
C ASP A 45 -2.11 -2.78 11.00
N CYS A 46 -3.16 -3.56 10.68
CA CYS A 46 -3.39 -4.07 9.34
C CYS A 46 -4.82 -3.77 8.86
N GLY A 47 -4.95 -3.22 7.66
CA GLY A 47 -6.21 -3.03 6.98
C GLY A 47 -6.37 -3.99 5.81
N ILE A 48 -7.58 -4.49 5.59
CA ILE A 48 -7.94 -5.32 4.45
C ILE A 48 -9.19 -4.77 3.79
N TYR A 49 -9.16 -4.67 2.47
CA TYR A 49 -10.33 -4.31 1.67
C TYR A 49 -10.53 -5.32 0.57
N ARG A 50 -11.73 -5.92 0.51
CA ARG A 50 -12.05 -6.93 -0.51
C ARG A 50 -13.37 -6.64 -1.19
N THR A 51 -13.34 -6.60 -2.51
CA THR A 51 -14.52 -6.52 -3.37
C THR A 51 -14.79 -7.86 -4.07
N ALA A 52 -15.68 -7.86 -5.05
CA ALA A 52 -15.89 -9.02 -5.92
C ALA A 52 -14.71 -9.26 -6.89
N THR A 53 -13.99 -8.19 -7.26
CA THR A 53 -13.03 -8.17 -8.36
C THR A 53 -11.61 -7.84 -7.97
N TRP A 54 -11.37 -7.33 -6.76
CA TRP A 54 -10.05 -6.99 -6.29
C TRP A 54 -9.94 -7.10 -4.76
N TYR A 55 -8.72 -7.21 -4.31
CA TYR A 55 -8.32 -7.24 -2.92
C TYR A 55 -7.18 -6.26 -2.69
N ALA A 56 -7.18 -5.60 -1.54
CA ALA A 56 -6.03 -4.85 -1.07
C ALA A 56 -5.76 -5.15 0.40
N SER A 57 -4.49 -5.10 0.77
CA SER A 57 -4.06 -5.09 2.16
C SER A 57 -3.09 -3.95 2.39
N ILE A 58 -3.25 -3.27 3.53
CA ILE A 58 -2.28 -2.30 4.00
C ILE A 58 -1.69 -2.78 5.31
N ARG A 59 -0.36 -2.93 5.34
CA ARG A 59 0.38 -3.28 6.53
C ARG A 59 1.11 -2.05 7.05
N MET A 60 0.87 -1.77 8.32
CA MET A 60 1.48 -0.67 9.08
C MET A 60 2.16 -1.23 10.32
N HIS A 61 2.90 -0.42 11.02
CA HIS A 61 3.45 -0.75 12.34
C HIS A 61 3.60 0.50 13.21
N SER A 62 3.70 0.28 14.50
CA SER A 62 3.79 1.31 15.53
C SER A 62 4.91 0.96 16.52
N ASP A 63 4.98 1.69 17.61
CA ASP A 63 5.80 1.35 18.78
C ASP A 63 5.36 0.06 19.49
N ARG A 64 4.13 -0.43 19.22
CA ARG A 64 3.56 -1.67 19.77
C ARG A 64 3.86 -2.90 18.93
N THR A 65 4.04 -2.74 17.61
CA THR A 65 4.22 -3.83 16.66
C THR A 65 5.54 -3.71 15.91
N ILE A 66 6.12 -4.84 15.52
CA ILE A 66 7.33 -4.85 14.71
C ILE A 66 6.99 -4.74 13.23
N GLY A 67 7.79 -3.97 12.48
CA GLY A 67 7.58 -3.75 11.04
C GLY A 67 7.89 -4.97 10.18
N PHE A 68 8.82 -5.81 10.62
CA PHE A 68 9.22 -7.00 9.89
C PHE A 68 9.72 -8.09 10.86
N GLU A 69 9.58 -9.34 10.43
CA GLU A 69 10.17 -10.47 11.13
C GLU A 69 11.57 -10.76 10.54
N PHE A 70 12.53 -10.88 11.41
CA PHE A 70 13.88 -11.31 11.07
C PHE A 70 14.32 -12.40 12.07
N THR A 71 14.28 -13.64 11.63
CA THR A 71 14.58 -14.82 12.44
C THR A 71 15.33 -15.81 11.56
N ASN A 72 16.29 -16.57 12.11
CA ASN A 72 17.04 -17.62 11.39
C ASN A 72 17.72 -17.15 10.09
N ARG A 73 18.05 -15.86 9.95
CA ARG A 73 18.56 -15.21 8.75
C ARG A 73 17.54 -15.12 7.59
N GLU A 74 16.26 -15.28 7.87
CA GLU A 74 15.17 -15.08 6.91
C GLU A 74 14.80 -13.60 6.84
N ASN A 75 14.23 -13.17 5.70
CA ASN A 75 13.74 -11.81 5.48
C ASN A 75 14.78 -10.70 5.66
N THR A 76 16.03 -10.94 5.27
CA THR A 76 17.15 -10.01 5.52
C THR A 76 16.99 -8.65 4.83
N LEU A 77 16.06 -8.51 3.87
CA LEU A 77 15.80 -7.29 3.10
C LEU A 77 14.50 -6.59 3.49
N ALA A 78 13.75 -7.10 4.48
CA ALA A 78 12.36 -6.71 4.75
C ALA A 78 12.17 -5.41 5.54
N ASN A 79 13.17 -4.53 5.61
CA ASN A 79 13.20 -3.31 6.44
C ASN A 79 11.94 -2.43 6.33
N PHE A 80 11.38 -2.30 5.12
CA PHE A 80 10.25 -1.42 4.83
C PHE A 80 8.90 -2.15 4.69
N SER A 81 8.83 -3.44 5.05
CA SER A 81 7.66 -4.29 4.77
C SER A 81 6.36 -3.88 5.47
N ALA A 82 6.41 -2.97 6.44
CA ALA A 82 5.23 -2.45 7.12
C ALA A 82 5.18 -0.92 7.19
N ASP A 83 5.98 -0.21 6.40
CA ASP A 83 5.96 1.25 6.35
C ASP A 83 4.80 1.77 5.47
N GLY A 84 3.60 1.23 5.71
CA GLY A 84 2.41 1.48 4.94
C GLY A 84 2.38 0.66 3.64
N ALA A 85 2.89 -0.58 3.68
CA ALA A 85 2.88 -1.48 2.52
C ALA A 85 1.46 -1.75 2.05
N LEU A 86 1.14 -1.36 0.83
CA LEU A 86 -0.18 -1.39 0.24
C LEU A 86 -0.16 -2.26 -1.02
N LEU A 87 -0.64 -3.49 -0.89
CA LEU A 87 -0.65 -4.48 -1.96
C LEU A 87 -2.03 -4.57 -2.59
N PHE A 88 -2.07 -4.56 -3.92
CA PHE A 88 -3.30 -4.70 -4.71
C PHE A 88 -3.27 -5.98 -5.54
N MET A 89 -4.34 -6.76 -5.45
CA MET A 89 -4.49 -8.00 -6.20
C MET A 89 -5.85 -8.06 -6.90
N GLN A 90 -5.84 -8.37 -8.19
CA GLN A 90 -7.05 -8.63 -8.99
C GLN A 90 -7.18 -10.11 -9.33
N HIS A 91 -6.09 -10.75 -9.72
CA HIS A 91 -6.06 -12.17 -10.06
C HIS A 91 -5.24 -13.03 -9.09
N GLY A 92 -4.51 -12.41 -8.14
CA GLY A 92 -3.75 -13.08 -7.07
C GLY A 92 -2.39 -13.61 -7.49
N ARG A 93 -1.87 -13.24 -8.67
CA ARG A 93 -0.54 -13.62 -9.16
C ARG A 93 0.41 -12.43 -9.32
N GLU A 94 -0.02 -11.25 -8.96
CA GLU A 94 0.72 -10.01 -9.14
C GLU A 94 2.10 -10.05 -8.50
N TYR A 95 2.23 -10.81 -7.40
CA TYR A 95 3.44 -10.90 -6.59
C TYR A 95 4.03 -12.32 -6.52
N ASP A 96 3.54 -13.27 -7.35
CA ASP A 96 4.02 -14.66 -7.32
C ASP A 96 5.51 -14.75 -7.63
N ASN A 97 6.31 -15.29 -6.70
CA ASN A 97 7.75 -15.51 -6.86
C ASN A 97 8.57 -14.26 -7.23
N ILE A 98 8.10 -13.03 -6.98
CA ILE A 98 8.82 -11.81 -7.35
C ILE A 98 9.88 -11.41 -6.31
N PHE A 99 9.74 -11.86 -5.06
CA PHE A 99 10.49 -11.33 -3.92
C PHE A 99 12.00 -11.46 -4.02
N ALA A 100 12.53 -12.49 -4.69
CA ALA A 100 13.96 -12.68 -4.88
C ALA A 100 14.61 -11.54 -5.65
N HIS A 101 13.89 -10.94 -6.62
CA HIS A 101 14.38 -9.85 -7.46
C HIS A 101 13.58 -8.55 -7.30
N TRP A 102 12.89 -8.40 -6.18
CA TRP A 102 12.24 -7.15 -5.80
C TRP A 102 13.25 -6.09 -5.37
N ASP A 103 12.96 -4.85 -5.71
CA ASP A 103 13.61 -3.72 -5.06
C ASP A 103 12.95 -3.51 -3.69
N TRP A 104 13.59 -3.96 -2.63
CA TRP A 104 13.04 -3.93 -1.28
C TRP A 104 12.96 -2.54 -0.63
N ARG A 105 13.55 -1.51 -1.30
CA ARG A 105 13.27 -0.10 -0.98
C ARG A 105 12.02 0.43 -1.67
N MET A 106 11.41 -0.37 -2.56
CA MET A 106 10.22 0.02 -3.32
C MET A 106 9.06 -0.96 -3.13
N VAL A 107 8.88 -1.46 -1.92
CA VAL A 107 7.70 -2.26 -1.54
C VAL A 107 6.44 -1.40 -1.82
N PRO A 108 5.43 -1.90 -2.53
CA PRO A 108 4.26 -1.12 -2.89
C PRO A 108 3.62 -0.40 -1.72
N GLY A 109 3.28 0.87 -1.89
CA GLY A 109 2.67 1.73 -0.88
C GLY A 109 3.65 2.32 0.14
N THR A 110 4.89 1.83 0.26
CA THR A 110 5.82 2.31 1.29
C THR A 110 6.47 3.63 0.92
N THR A 111 6.84 4.41 1.94
CA THR A 111 7.77 5.52 1.82
C THR A 111 9.08 5.10 2.45
N ALA A 112 10.14 5.00 1.64
CA ALA A 112 11.42 4.46 2.03
C ALA A 112 12.56 5.42 1.69
N TYR A 113 13.64 5.34 2.46
CA TYR A 113 14.85 6.12 2.22
C TYR A 113 15.97 5.28 1.61
N ASP A 114 16.94 5.96 1.02
CA ASP A 114 18.19 5.40 0.55
C ASP A 114 19.35 6.26 1.05
N ASP A 115 20.24 5.63 1.82
CA ASP A 115 21.46 6.22 2.39
C ASP A 115 22.73 5.59 1.78
N GLY A 116 22.57 4.77 0.73
CA GLY A 116 23.65 4.03 0.07
C GLY A 116 24.12 2.77 0.81
N ALA A 117 23.69 2.57 2.06
CA ALA A 117 24.03 1.38 2.79
C ALA A 117 23.23 0.15 2.27
N PRO A 118 23.78 -1.05 2.30
CA PRO A 118 23.01 -2.26 2.03
C PRO A 118 21.83 -2.38 2.99
N LEU A 119 20.68 -2.87 2.50
CA LEU A 119 19.57 -3.23 3.39
C LEU A 119 20.06 -4.30 4.38
N LYS A 120 19.91 -4.00 5.65
CA LYS A 120 20.19 -4.93 6.74
C LYS A 120 19.01 -4.94 7.68
N CYS A 121 18.46 -6.11 7.90
CA CYS A 121 17.54 -6.32 9.01
C CYS A 121 18.34 -6.47 10.29
N ASP A 122 17.99 -5.70 11.31
CA ASP A 122 18.53 -5.80 12.65
C ASP A 122 17.71 -6.82 13.46
N ASN A 123 18.38 -7.63 14.26
CA ASN A 123 17.74 -8.58 15.18
C ASN A 123 17.14 -7.90 16.41
N SER A 124 17.51 -6.67 16.70
CA SER A 124 16.92 -5.90 17.79
C SER A 124 15.43 -5.65 17.56
N VAL A 125 14.61 -5.97 18.54
CA VAL A 125 13.18 -5.67 18.51
C VAL A 125 12.95 -4.17 18.38
N GLU A 126 13.75 -3.36 19.05
CA GLU A 126 13.63 -1.90 19.03
C GLU A 126 13.96 -1.31 17.66
N ALA A 127 14.97 -1.83 16.96
CA ALA A 127 15.30 -1.40 15.60
C ALA A 127 14.20 -1.75 14.58
N ARG A 128 13.32 -2.69 14.89
CA ARG A 128 12.21 -3.10 14.02
C ARG A 128 10.90 -2.39 14.31
N LYS A 129 10.86 -1.55 15.34
CA LYS A 129 9.68 -0.75 15.70
C LYS A 129 9.71 0.63 15.03
N ASN A 130 8.53 1.20 14.90
CA ASN A 130 8.34 2.61 14.71
C ASN A 130 8.45 3.31 16.08
N ARG A 131 8.91 4.55 16.13
CA ARG A 131 8.93 5.32 17.38
C ARG A 131 7.59 5.99 17.67
N SER A 132 6.71 6.06 16.69
CA SER A 132 5.38 6.62 16.84
C SER A 132 4.35 5.55 17.18
N GLY A 133 3.47 5.85 18.13
CA GLY A 133 2.24 5.11 18.39
C GLY A 133 1.07 5.54 17.51
N HIS A 134 1.26 6.55 16.63
CA HIS A 134 0.20 7.10 15.77
C HIS A 134 -0.05 6.20 14.56
N VAL A 135 -0.84 5.16 14.79
CA VAL A 135 -1.32 4.23 13.77
C VAL A 135 -2.78 3.87 14.07
N GLY A 136 -3.61 3.77 13.05
CA GLY A 136 -5.01 3.45 13.26
C GLY A 136 -5.78 3.18 11.99
N GLY A 137 -7.03 2.74 12.17
CA GLY A 137 -7.95 2.55 11.06
C GLY A 137 -9.41 2.53 11.48
N LEU A 138 -10.28 2.93 10.58
CA LEU A 138 -11.73 2.93 10.72
C LEU A 138 -12.35 2.17 9.54
N ALA A 139 -13.07 1.09 9.84
CA ALA A 139 -13.86 0.35 8.85
C ALA A 139 -15.36 0.55 9.13
N SER A 140 -16.10 1.12 8.19
CA SER A 140 -17.54 1.39 8.34
C SER A 140 -18.28 1.34 7.00
N GLY A 141 -19.28 0.46 6.88
CA GLY A 141 -19.94 0.19 5.60
C GLY A 141 -18.93 -0.29 4.56
N ASP A 142 -18.86 0.41 3.42
CA ASP A 142 -17.91 0.11 2.33
C ASP A 142 -16.68 1.03 2.34
N VAL A 143 -16.36 1.64 3.48
CA VAL A 143 -15.22 2.55 3.61
C VAL A 143 -14.21 2.00 4.60
N LEU A 144 -12.92 2.03 4.22
CA LEU A 144 -11.79 1.84 5.12
C LEU A 144 -10.92 3.10 5.06
N CYS A 145 -10.65 3.68 6.22
CA CYS A 145 -9.64 4.72 6.38
C CYS A 145 -8.52 4.16 7.24
N THR A 146 -7.27 4.37 6.86
CA THR A 146 -6.11 3.98 7.66
C THR A 146 -5.12 5.11 7.72
N THR A 147 -4.34 5.16 8.80
CA THR A 147 -3.29 6.15 8.98
C THR A 147 -2.10 5.56 9.73
N MET A 148 -0.91 6.06 9.43
CA MET A 148 0.29 5.86 10.23
C MET A 148 1.21 7.07 10.13
N GLU A 149 1.96 7.30 11.19
CA GLU A 149 3.13 8.14 11.19
C GLU A 149 4.38 7.26 11.14
N ILE A 150 5.28 7.52 10.19
CA ILE A 150 6.61 6.95 10.18
C ILE A 150 7.52 7.89 10.97
N GLU A 151 8.16 7.36 12.01
CA GLU A 151 9.18 8.06 12.80
C GLU A 151 10.27 7.04 13.15
N ARG A 152 11.19 6.84 12.20
CA ARG A 152 12.28 5.87 12.35
C ARG A 152 13.46 6.19 11.43
N ASP A 153 14.65 5.85 11.84
CA ASP A 153 15.88 5.91 11.03
C ASP A 153 16.13 7.27 10.38
N GLY A 154 15.68 8.36 11.02
CA GLY A 154 15.76 9.70 10.47
C GLY A 154 14.71 10.05 9.42
N LEU A 155 13.83 9.12 9.03
CA LEU A 155 12.69 9.39 8.17
C LEU A 155 11.45 9.72 8.99
N HIS A 156 10.75 10.79 8.59
CA HIS A 156 9.42 11.14 9.06
C HIS A 156 8.44 11.22 7.90
N ALA A 157 7.23 10.69 8.07
CA ALA A 157 6.13 10.84 7.12
C ALA A 157 4.77 10.56 7.77
N LEU A 158 3.75 11.34 7.43
CA LEU A 158 2.34 11.06 7.74
C LEU A 158 1.69 10.43 6.51
N LYS A 159 1.06 9.29 6.69
CA LYS A 159 0.47 8.50 5.59
C LYS A 159 -0.96 8.14 5.94
N SER A 160 -1.87 8.32 4.98
CA SER A 160 -3.25 7.87 5.10
C SER A 160 -3.71 7.20 3.80
N ALA A 161 -4.57 6.19 3.93
CA ALA A 161 -5.20 5.54 2.79
C ALA A 161 -6.72 5.42 3.01
N PHE A 162 -7.48 5.77 1.98
CA PHE A 162 -8.93 5.82 1.96
C PHE A 162 -9.44 4.88 0.87
N PHE A 163 -10.15 3.84 1.27
CA PHE A 163 -10.66 2.82 0.37
C PHE A 163 -12.15 2.99 0.17
N PHE A 164 -12.56 3.01 -1.07
CA PHE A 164 -13.95 3.03 -1.52
C PHE A 164 -14.20 1.83 -2.46
N GLY A 165 -15.43 1.55 -2.80
CA GLY A 165 -15.79 0.34 -3.57
C GLY A 165 -15.03 0.15 -4.89
N ASP A 166 -14.62 1.22 -5.56
CA ASP A 166 -14.02 1.22 -6.89
C ASP A 166 -12.70 2.01 -7.01
N LEU A 167 -12.22 2.59 -5.91
CA LEU A 167 -10.92 3.27 -5.88
C LEU A 167 -10.30 3.30 -4.48
N VAL A 168 -9.00 3.54 -4.43
CA VAL A 168 -8.26 3.85 -3.21
C VAL A 168 -7.54 5.17 -3.41
N VAL A 169 -7.58 6.05 -2.41
CA VAL A 169 -6.80 7.28 -2.38
C VAL A 169 -5.74 7.15 -1.31
N ALA A 170 -4.49 7.42 -1.65
CA ALA A 170 -3.38 7.46 -0.70
C ALA A 170 -2.78 8.85 -0.65
N LEU A 171 -2.62 9.35 0.56
CA LEU A 171 -2.04 10.65 0.86
C LEU A 171 -0.79 10.50 1.71
N GLY A 172 0.22 11.31 1.41
CA GLY A 172 1.40 11.47 2.24
C GLY A 172 1.66 12.95 2.49
N ALA A 173 2.05 13.29 3.70
CA ALA A 173 2.39 14.65 4.09
C ALA A 173 3.57 14.65 5.06
N ASP A 174 4.21 15.81 5.22
CA ASP A 174 5.33 16.03 6.14
C ASP A 174 6.47 15.00 5.96
N ILE A 175 6.71 14.60 4.69
CA ILE A 175 7.78 13.66 4.33
C ILE A 175 9.10 14.42 4.38
N ARG A 176 9.99 14.05 5.29
CA ARG A 176 11.29 14.70 5.49
C ARG A 176 12.31 13.77 6.12
N SER A 177 13.56 14.13 6.01
CA SER A 177 14.67 13.46 6.69
C SER A 177 15.37 14.37 7.69
N SER A 178 15.77 13.81 8.82
CA SER A 178 16.70 14.44 9.77
C SER A 178 18.12 13.88 9.65
N ASP A 179 18.37 12.91 8.79
CA ASP A 179 19.66 12.28 8.58
C ASP A 179 20.27 12.73 7.24
N ALA A 180 21.39 13.44 7.32
CA ALA A 180 22.09 13.97 6.14
C ALA A 180 22.69 12.88 5.21
N ARG A 181 22.76 11.64 5.65
CA ARG A 181 23.20 10.50 4.82
C ARG A 181 22.13 10.06 3.84
N ILE A 182 20.87 10.34 4.13
CA ILE A 182 19.74 10.01 3.25
C ILE A 182 19.79 10.98 2.06
N PHE A 183 20.08 10.46 0.89
CA PHE A 183 20.16 11.24 -0.35
C PHE A 183 18.92 11.05 -1.24
N ARG A 184 18.06 10.06 -0.93
CA ARG A 184 16.84 9.80 -1.69
C ARG A 184 15.74 9.29 -0.77
N ILE A 185 14.52 9.82 -0.97
CA ILE A 185 13.30 9.28 -0.39
C ILE A 185 12.34 8.97 -1.54
N THR A 186 11.70 7.80 -1.52
CA THR A 186 10.73 7.39 -2.53
C THR A 186 9.45 6.88 -1.89
N THR A 187 8.30 7.20 -2.50
CA THR A 187 7.03 6.54 -2.20
C THR A 187 6.67 5.64 -3.38
N ALA A 188 6.78 4.34 -3.21
CA ALA A 188 6.39 3.38 -4.22
C ALA A 188 4.86 3.29 -4.32
N LEU A 189 4.31 3.37 -5.52
CA LEU A 189 2.89 3.14 -5.76
C LEU A 189 2.64 1.66 -6.00
N ASP A 190 3.47 1.04 -6.85
CA ASP A 190 3.43 -0.39 -7.10
C ASP A 190 4.77 -0.94 -7.59
N GLN A 191 4.96 -2.25 -7.41
CA GLN A 191 6.04 -3.04 -7.99
C GLN A 191 5.56 -4.46 -8.21
N THR A 192 5.41 -4.88 -9.47
CA THR A 192 4.88 -6.20 -9.85
C THR A 192 5.62 -6.77 -11.06
N HIS A 193 5.35 -8.03 -11.41
CA HIS A 193 5.79 -8.54 -12.69
C HIS A 193 5.31 -7.63 -13.83
N LEU A 194 6.16 -7.42 -14.83
CA LEU A 194 5.74 -6.73 -16.05
C LEU A 194 4.86 -7.68 -16.88
N ALA A 195 3.55 -7.44 -16.85
CA ALA A 195 2.55 -8.20 -17.60
C ALA A 195 1.86 -7.31 -18.65
N GLY A 196 2.33 -7.39 -19.89
CA GLY A 196 1.76 -6.58 -20.98
C GLY A 196 2.25 -5.13 -21.01
N PRO A 197 1.56 -4.25 -21.76
CA PRO A 197 1.99 -2.88 -21.99
C PRO A 197 1.78 -1.98 -20.77
N VAL A 198 2.69 -1.01 -20.62
CA VAL A 198 2.54 0.12 -19.71
C VAL A 198 2.07 1.33 -20.49
N THR A 199 0.93 1.89 -20.13
CA THR A 199 0.38 3.09 -20.75
C THR A 199 0.45 4.25 -19.76
N ARG A 200 0.78 5.44 -20.21
CA ARG A 200 0.89 6.65 -19.38
C ARG A 200 0.47 7.90 -20.15
N GLY A 201 0.06 8.94 -19.41
CA GLY A 201 -0.31 10.23 -19.99
C GLY A 201 -0.52 11.31 -18.94
N GLY A 202 -1.05 12.46 -19.37
CA GLY A 202 -1.43 13.57 -18.52
C GLY A 202 -0.30 14.52 -18.10
N ALA A 203 0.95 14.29 -18.48
CA ALA A 203 2.10 15.09 -18.06
C ALA A 203 2.56 16.16 -19.07
N THR A 204 1.83 16.39 -20.16
CA THR A 204 2.23 17.36 -21.19
C THR A 204 1.17 18.44 -21.38
N GLU A 205 1.60 19.65 -21.72
CA GLU A 205 0.72 20.83 -21.98
C GLU A 205 -0.38 20.56 -23.02
N THR A 206 -0.18 19.56 -23.89
CA THR A 206 -1.10 19.21 -24.97
C THR A 206 -2.11 18.11 -24.64
N SER A 207 -1.91 17.31 -23.59
CA SER A 207 -2.78 16.15 -23.33
C SER A 207 -3.90 16.39 -22.32
N GLY A 208 -3.84 17.47 -21.55
CA GLY A 208 -4.81 17.80 -20.51
C GLY A 208 -5.04 16.68 -19.48
N GLY A 209 -5.21 17.01 -18.20
CA GLY A 209 -5.44 16.07 -17.12
C GLY A 209 -4.22 15.80 -16.26
N LEU A 210 -4.44 15.07 -15.17
CA LEU A 210 -3.41 14.71 -14.18
C LEU A 210 -2.47 13.62 -14.72
N PRO A 211 -1.20 13.55 -14.25
CA PRO A 211 -0.30 12.44 -14.57
C PRO A 211 -0.88 11.09 -14.17
N TRP A 212 -0.79 10.11 -15.05
CA TRP A 212 -1.29 8.76 -14.80
C TRP A 212 -0.45 7.68 -15.46
N VAL A 213 -0.52 6.49 -14.87
CA VAL A 213 0.08 5.25 -15.38
C VAL A 213 -0.94 4.12 -15.28
N HIS A 214 -0.99 3.25 -16.28
CA HIS A 214 -1.81 2.05 -16.27
C HIS A 214 -0.97 0.83 -16.68
N HIS A 215 -1.07 -0.24 -15.87
CA HIS A 215 -0.42 -1.51 -16.11
C HIS A 215 -1.27 -2.65 -15.57
N ASP A 216 -1.45 -3.71 -16.34
CA ASP A 216 -2.08 -4.98 -15.93
C ASP A 216 -3.38 -4.80 -15.13
N GLY A 217 -4.31 -4.00 -15.68
CA GLY A 217 -5.62 -3.76 -15.06
C GLY A 217 -5.61 -2.83 -13.84
N ARG A 218 -4.52 -2.10 -13.62
CA ARG A 218 -4.32 -1.19 -12.49
C ARG A 218 -3.94 0.20 -12.96
N GLY A 219 -4.74 1.18 -12.60
CA GLY A 219 -4.50 2.59 -12.90
C GLY A 219 -4.00 3.35 -11.68
N TYR A 220 -3.01 4.20 -11.87
CA TYR A 220 -2.45 5.10 -10.86
C TYR A 220 -2.55 6.52 -11.40
N VAL A 221 -3.15 7.42 -10.65
CA VAL A 221 -3.34 8.83 -11.05
C VAL A 221 -2.81 9.72 -9.94
N SER A 222 -1.86 10.59 -10.27
CA SER A 222 -1.36 11.62 -9.36
C SER A 222 -2.44 12.69 -9.18
N LEU A 223 -2.93 12.88 -7.97
CA LEU A 223 -4.01 13.84 -7.68
C LEU A 223 -3.51 15.24 -7.36
N ASP A 224 -2.23 15.39 -7.06
CA ASP A 224 -1.55 16.66 -6.80
C ASP A 224 -0.75 17.18 -8.01
N GLY A 225 -0.75 16.42 -9.11
CA GLY A 225 -0.04 16.77 -10.32
C GLY A 225 1.45 16.41 -10.32
N ALA A 226 1.98 15.79 -9.26
CA ALA A 226 3.35 15.33 -9.22
C ALA A 226 3.62 14.26 -10.30
N PRO A 227 4.78 14.26 -10.97
CA PRO A 227 5.10 13.27 -11.98
C PRO A 227 5.27 11.88 -11.36
N ILE A 228 4.69 10.86 -12.00
CA ILE A 228 4.87 9.46 -11.63
C ILE A 228 6.07 8.93 -12.42
N ALA A 229 7.13 8.56 -11.71
CA ALA A 229 8.26 7.85 -12.30
C ALA A 229 7.89 6.38 -12.57
N VAL A 230 8.43 5.81 -13.64
CA VAL A 230 8.14 4.44 -14.09
C VAL A 230 9.41 3.75 -14.56
N SER A 231 9.56 2.48 -14.19
CA SER A 231 10.57 1.56 -14.74
C SER A 231 9.92 0.24 -15.16
N THR A 232 10.48 -0.37 -16.19
CA THR A 232 10.10 -1.70 -16.70
C THR A 232 11.34 -2.58 -16.90
N GLU A 233 12.40 -2.29 -16.17
CA GLU A 233 13.69 -2.95 -16.32
C GLU A 233 13.68 -4.39 -15.80
N ILE A 234 14.63 -5.17 -16.31
CA ILE A 234 14.90 -6.50 -15.76
C ILE A 234 15.63 -6.34 -14.44
N GLN A 235 15.08 -6.93 -13.40
CA GLN A 235 15.71 -7.04 -12.10
C GLN A 235 16.22 -8.47 -11.86
N GLU A 236 17.27 -8.61 -11.09
CA GLU A 236 17.86 -9.88 -10.70
C GLU A 236 18.11 -9.90 -9.19
N GLY A 237 17.92 -11.04 -8.58
CA GLY A 237 18.17 -11.24 -7.16
C GLY A 237 18.22 -12.70 -6.77
N LYS A 238 18.44 -12.96 -5.50
CA LYS A 238 18.65 -14.30 -4.97
C LYS A 238 17.67 -14.61 -3.85
N TRP A 239 17.15 -15.83 -3.86
CA TRP A 239 16.25 -16.30 -2.82
C TRP A 239 16.95 -16.50 -1.47
N ASP A 240 18.24 -16.79 -1.44
CA ASP A 240 19.01 -16.97 -0.20
C ASP A 240 19.10 -15.69 0.66
N LEU A 241 18.87 -14.51 0.07
CA LEU A 241 18.72 -13.25 0.80
C LEU A 241 17.36 -13.11 1.51
N ILE A 242 16.38 -13.91 1.11
CA ILE A 242 15.05 -13.95 1.71
C ILE A 242 14.90 -15.13 2.64
N ASP A 243 15.37 -16.30 2.19
CA ASP A 243 15.29 -17.56 2.91
C ASP A 243 16.56 -18.40 2.63
N PRO A 244 17.44 -18.60 3.63
CA PRO A 244 18.71 -19.29 3.47
C PRO A 244 18.60 -20.77 3.06
N PHE A 245 17.40 -21.36 3.13
CA PHE A 245 17.15 -22.71 2.63
C PHE A 245 17.12 -22.80 1.10
N TYR A 246 16.89 -21.67 0.40
CA TYR A 246 16.89 -21.61 -1.06
C TYR A 246 18.25 -21.19 -1.63
N ARG A 247 19.32 -21.86 -1.23
CA ARG A 247 20.68 -21.58 -1.69
C ARG A 247 20.78 -21.61 -3.22
N ASP A 248 21.62 -20.73 -3.75
CA ASP A 248 22.00 -20.65 -5.17
C ASP A 248 20.82 -20.46 -6.16
N ARG A 249 19.66 -20.08 -5.67
CA ARG A 249 18.48 -19.83 -6.49
C ARG A 249 18.39 -18.37 -6.90
N THR A 250 19.03 -18.05 -8.03
CA THR A 250 18.89 -16.75 -8.67
C THR A 250 17.57 -16.67 -9.45
N GLN A 251 16.92 -15.53 -9.38
CA GLN A 251 15.74 -15.23 -10.19
C GLN A 251 15.93 -13.90 -10.89
N ARG A 252 15.46 -13.83 -12.14
CA ARG A 252 15.56 -12.67 -13.00
C ARG A 252 14.28 -12.51 -13.80
N GLY A 253 13.81 -11.27 -13.94
CA GLY A 253 12.62 -11.00 -14.75
C GLY A 253 12.34 -9.51 -14.90
N PRO A 254 11.51 -9.14 -15.90
CA PRO A 254 11.09 -7.77 -16.06
C PRO A 254 10.09 -7.38 -14.96
N VAL A 255 10.32 -6.22 -14.35
CA VAL A 255 9.53 -5.70 -13.24
C VAL A 255 8.95 -4.34 -13.61
N PHE A 256 7.64 -4.20 -13.48
CA PHE A 256 6.99 -2.89 -13.50
C PHE A 256 7.13 -2.24 -12.14
N LYS A 257 7.60 -1.00 -12.10
CA LYS A 257 7.62 -0.14 -10.90
C LYS A 257 7.07 1.24 -11.25
N CYS A 258 6.31 1.84 -10.32
CA CYS A 258 5.97 3.26 -10.38
C CYS A 258 6.04 3.90 -8.99
N TRP A 259 6.52 5.17 -8.93
CA TRP A 259 6.80 5.83 -7.66
C TRP A 259 6.81 7.35 -7.76
N PHE A 260 6.75 8.02 -6.61
CA PHE A 260 7.12 9.42 -6.41
C PHE A 260 8.51 9.53 -5.79
N GLY A 261 9.32 10.46 -6.28
CA GLY A 261 10.58 10.87 -5.63
C GLY A 261 10.34 12.09 -4.74
N HIS A 262 11.01 12.14 -3.59
CA HIS A 262 10.98 13.26 -2.67
C HIS A 262 12.41 13.77 -2.44
N ASP A 263 12.56 15.09 -2.34
CA ASP A 263 13.83 15.74 -1.98
C ASP A 263 14.03 15.62 -0.45
N PRO A 264 15.06 14.91 0.05
CA PRO A 264 15.31 14.78 1.48
C PRO A 264 15.56 16.10 2.22
N ALA A 265 16.02 17.13 1.51
CA ALA A 265 16.29 18.45 2.07
C ALA A 265 15.02 19.32 2.23
N ARG A 266 13.88 18.87 1.74
CA ARG A 266 12.62 19.62 1.73
C ARG A 266 11.48 18.77 2.26
N THR A 267 10.56 19.40 2.96
CA THR A 267 9.31 18.72 3.33
C THR A 267 8.49 18.43 2.08
N GLY A 268 8.17 17.16 1.88
CA GLY A 268 7.43 16.65 0.74
C GLY A 268 6.05 16.09 1.11
N GLY A 269 5.33 15.73 0.07
CA GLY A 269 4.05 15.05 0.17
C GLY A 269 3.69 14.35 -1.14
N TYR A 270 2.60 13.61 -1.15
CA TYR A 270 2.03 13.02 -2.36
C TYR A 270 0.53 12.82 -2.21
N ALA A 271 -0.14 12.72 -3.34
CA ALA A 271 -1.52 12.30 -3.40
C ALA A 271 -1.76 11.49 -4.67
N TYR A 272 -2.26 10.26 -4.54
CA TYR A 272 -2.63 9.48 -5.71
C TYR A 272 -3.90 8.67 -5.50
N ALA A 273 -4.56 8.35 -6.62
CA ALA A 273 -5.63 7.38 -6.68
C ALA A 273 -5.14 6.09 -7.36
N PHE A 274 -5.52 4.96 -6.78
CA PHE A 274 -5.45 3.64 -7.42
C PHE A 274 -6.84 3.25 -7.93
N LEU A 275 -6.92 2.81 -9.18
CA LEU A 275 -8.14 2.37 -9.84
C LEU A 275 -7.99 0.90 -10.30
N PRO A 276 -8.74 -0.03 -9.72
CA PRO A 276 -8.83 -1.39 -10.24
C PRO A 276 -9.67 -1.38 -11.52
N CYS A 277 -9.03 -1.26 -12.68
CA CYS A 277 -9.72 -1.16 -13.97
C CYS A 277 -8.92 -1.83 -15.08
N ARG A 278 -9.60 -2.60 -15.91
CA ARG A 278 -8.96 -3.36 -17.01
C ARG A 278 -8.52 -2.49 -18.20
N ASP A 279 -9.06 -1.28 -18.31
CA ASP A 279 -8.87 -0.42 -19.48
C ASP A 279 -8.14 0.87 -19.10
N ALA A 280 -7.02 1.15 -19.76
CA ALA A 280 -6.25 2.38 -19.61
C ALA A 280 -7.08 3.64 -19.89
N LYS A 281 -8.07 3.57 -20.81
CA LYS A 281 -9.00 4.68 -21.08
C LYS A 281 -9.83 5.08 -19.85
N ARG A 282 -10.12 4.14 -18.93
CA ARG A 282 -10.79 4.48 -17.68
C ARG A 282 -9.87 5.27 -16.75
N THR A 283 -8.59 4.89 -16.69
CA THR A 283 -7.57 5.64 -15.94
C THR A 283 -7.43 7.06 -16.51
N GLU A 284 -7.32 7.19 -17.81
CA GLU A 284 -7.24 8.49 -18.50
C GLU A 284 -8.48 9.37 -18.24
N ARG A 285 -9.69 8.81 -18.35
CA ARG A 285 -10.93 9.57 -18.07
C ARG A 285 -10.98 10.07 -16.63
N PHE A 286 -10.57 9.21 -15.68
CA PHE A 286 -10.49 9.62 -14.28
C PHE A 286 -9.44 10.72 -14.08
N ALA A 287 -8.26 10.62 -14.71
CA ALA A 287 -7.22 11.64 -14.64
C ALA A 287 -7.65 13.00 -15.18
N ARG A 288 -8.55 13.02 -16.18
CA ARG A 288 -9.14 14.27 -16.72
C ARG A 288 -10.21 14.87 -15.81
N ASN A 289 -10.96 14.04 -15.09
CA ASN A 289 -12.04 14.47 -14.20
C ASN A 289 -12.16 13.50 -13.01
N PRO A 290 -11.31 13.66 -12.00
CA PRO A 290 -11.35 12.81 -10.81
C PRO A 290 -12.68 12.92 -10.07
N SER A 291 -13.29 11.78 -9.74
CA SER A 291 -14.50 11.71 -8.91
C SER A 291 -14.23 11.91 -7.42
N VAL A 292 -13.00 12.11 -7.02
CA VAL A 292 -12.55 12.36 -5.64
C VAL A 292 -11.90 13.73 -5.55
N ARG A 293 -12.10 14.42 -4.43
CA ARG A 293 -11.43 15.70 -4.11
C ARG A 293 -10.56 15.53 -2.88
N ILE A 294 -9.33 16.02 -2.95
CA ILE A 294 -8.50 16.23 -1.76
C ILE A 294 -8.96 17.52 -1.11
N LEU A 295 -9.45 17.43 0.11
CA LEU A 295 -9.89 18.59 0.87
C LEU A 295 -8.71 19.19 1.65
N ARG A 296 -7.79 18.34 2.10
CA ARG A 296 -6.58 18.72 2.83
C ARG A 296 -5.53 17.61 2.78
N ASN A 297 -4.26 17.99 2.70
CA ASN A 297 -3.13 17.07 2.79
C ASN A 297 -1.93 17.80 3.37
N ASP A 298 -1.86 17.89 4.70
CA ASP A 298 -0.78 18.54 5.44
C ASP A 298 -0.49 17.82 6.78
N ALA A 299 0.45 18.36 7.54
CA ALA A 299 0.86 17.81 8.84
C ALA A 299 -0.23 17.83 9.93
N GLY A 300 -1.30 18.57 9.74
CA GLY A 300 -2.42 18.64 10.69
C GLY A 300 -3.56 17.69 10.35
N CYS A 301 -3.82 17.51 9.04
CA CYS A 301 -4.97 16.73 8.58
C CYS A 301 -4.79 16.23 7.16
N GLN A 302 -5.28 15.02 6.90
CA GLN A 302 -5.43 14.45 5.57
C GLN A 302 -6.90 14.11 5.34
N ALA A 303 -7.54 14.72 4.33
CA ALA A 303 -8.96 14.57 4.12
C ALA A 303 -9.32 14.49 2.64
N VAL A 304 -10.26 13.61 2.32
CA VAL A 304 -10.79 13.40 0.98
C VAL A 304 -12.31 13.40 0.98
N GLU A 305 -12.88 13.79 -0.14
CA GLU A 305 -14.31 13.68 -0.40
C GLU A 305 -14.57 12.84 -1.65
N TYR A 306 -15.41 11.82 -1.49
CA TYR A 306 -15.87 10.96 -2.56
C TYR A 306 -17.39 10.84 -2.54
N GLY A 307 -18.05 11.42 -3.54
CA GLY A 307 -19.49 11.57 -3.55
C GLY A 307 -20.00 12.39 -2.36
N LYS A 308 -20.82 11.79 -1.51
CA LYS A 308 -21.31 12.42 -0.26
C LYS A 308 -20.45 12.11 0.97
N ILE A 309 -19.46 11.23 0.81
CA ILE A 309 -18.62 10.75 1.90
C ILE A 309 -17.41 11.68 2.04
N CYS A 310 -17.19 12.20 3.24
CA CYS A 310 -15.96 12.87 3.62
C CYS A 310 -15.22 12.02 4.66
N CYS A 311 -14.00 11.65 4.36
CA CYS A 311 -13.09 10.97 5.28
C CYS A 311 -11.98 11.94 5.67
N ALA A 312 -11.72 12.07 6.96
CA ALA A 312 -10.64 12.90 7.46
C ALA A 312 -9.83 12.15 8.52
N VAL A 313 -8.52 12.18 8.37
CA VAL A 313 -7.56 11.78 9.38
C VAL A 313 -6.96 13.04 9.95
N VAL A 314 -7.23 13.29 11.21
CA VAL A 314 -6.69 14.43 11.94
C VAL A 314 -5.48 13.95 12.74
N HIS A 315 -4.32 14.54 12.47
CA HIS A 315 -3.05 14.20 13.11
C HIS A 315 -2.75 15.07 14.35
N ARG A 316 -3.39 16.23 14.45
CA ARG A 316 -3.19 17.17 15.56
C ARG A 316 -4.54 17.73 16.03
N ALA A 317 -4.69 17.96 17.32
CA ALA A 317 -5.86 18.66 17.85
C ALA A 317 -6.05 20.02 17.17
N GLY A 318 -7.30 20.39 16.88
CA GLY A 318 -7.61 21.65 16.20
C GLY A 318 -8.98 21.69 15.56
N GLU A 319 -9.26 22.79 14.89
CA GLU A 319 -10.45 22.99 14.06
C GLU A 319 -10.08 22.92 12.57
N TYR A 320 -10.82 22.13 11.81
CA TYR A 320 -10.56 21.85 10.40
C TYR A 320 -11.79 22.12 9.54
N ARG A 321 -11.68 23.03 8.57
CA ARG A 321 -12.72 23.30 7.58
C ARG A 321 -12.49 22.45 6.35
N LEU A 322 -13.42 21.56 6.04
CA LEU A 322 -13.30 20.52 5.03
C LEU A 322 -14.56 20.49 4.14
N GLY A 323 -14.48 21.08 2.93
CA GLY A 323 -15.56 21.03 1.96
C GLY A 323 -16.92 21.57 2.48
N GLY A 324 -16.90 22.68 3.21
CA GLY A 324 -18.12 23.27 3.80
C GLY A 324 -18.54 22.67 5.15
N ARG A 325 -17.80 21.66 5.65
CA ARG A 325 -17.97 21.07 6.99
C ARG A 325 -16.86 21.56 7.91
N THR A 326 -17.15 21.65 9.20
CA THR A 326 -16.14 21.94 10.25
C THR A 326 -16.05 20.75 11.19
N ILE A 327 -14.83 20.29 11.45
CA ILE A 327 -14.50 19.26 12.45
C ILE A 327 -13.69 19.92 13.54
N THR A 328 -14.13 19.81 14.80
CA THR A 328 -13.34 20.14 15.98
C THR A 328 -12.81 18.83 16.55
N ALA A 329 -11.50 18.64 16.47
CA ALA A 329 -10.83 17.44 16.95
C ALA A 329 -10.05 17.77 18.23
N PRO A 330 -10.43 17.25 19.40
CA PRO A 330 -9.71 17.46 20.65
C PRO A 330 -8.38 16.69 20.71
N GLU A 331 -8.24 15.66 19.88
CA GLU A 331 -7.09 14.76 19.78
C GLU A 331 -6.99 14.16 18.37
N PRO A 332 -5.87 13.53 18.00
CA PRO A 332 -5.77 12.78 16.74
C PRO A 332 -6.88 11.74 16.60
N ALA A 333 -7.56 11.74 15.45
CA ALA A 333 -8.71 10.86 15.22
C ALA A 333 -9.02 10.68 13.72
N ILE A 334 -9.79 9.63 13.40
CA ILE A 334 -10.34 9.39 12.07
C ILE A 334 -11.84 9.71 12.09
N TYR A 335 -12.27 10.54 11.16
CA TYR A 335 -13.66 10.96 10.99
C TYR A 335 -14.22 10.46 9.67
N LEU A 336 -15.42 9.90 9.72
CA LEU A 336 -16.21 9.53 8.54
C LEU A 336 -17.55 10.27 8.61
N LEU A 337 -17.74 11.21 7.70
CA LEU A 337 -18.94 12.03 7.57
C LEU A 337 -19.71 11.63 6.32
N ARG A 338 -21.05 11.52 6.44
CA ARG A 338 -21.96 11.11 5.36
C ARG A 338 -23.03 12.16 5.12
#